data_b8e27f776ff1bdfc40c81aff5e14f319
#
_entry.id   b8e27f776ff1bdfc40c81aff5e14f319
#
_cell.length_a   1.000
_cell.length_b   1.000
_cell.length_c   1.000
_cell.angle_alpha   90.00
_cell.angle_beta   90.00
_cell.angle_gamma   90.00
#
_symmetry.space_group_name_H-M   'P 1'
#
loop_
_entity.id
_entity.type
_entity.pdbx_description
1 polymer ?
#
loop_
_entity_poly.entity_id
_entity_poly.type
_entity_poly.pdbx_seq_one_letter_code
_entity_poly.pdbx_strand_id
1 'polypeptide(L)'
;GRAAVRGPSGNVISAGRGAQFVNGQFIGGNSWAAVNGNFTRYNYFGGGYYARYPGAWFPGKWAIAGTAWAATTWAVAGTYCGCSEEGVYYDYEDNVAYQDDTVYYEGEPVGTSEEYYEEASEIASSGEQSSDEEWMPIGVFALIKDADQKETERVIQLALNRDGAIRGNLHDMLTEKVTPVIGAVDKETQRVAIGIEGNDQLLVEVGLYNLTNDEVPILIHFSKDKRQQATLIRLKTPEDEQKQ
;
A
#
# COMPACT_ATOMS: atom_id res chain seq x y z
N GLY A 1 -12.71 3.27 19.02
CA GLY A 1 -11.93 2.31 19.79
C GLY A 1 -10.53 2.23 19.18
N ARG A 2 -9.49 2.45 19.97
CA ARG A 2 -8.11 2.32 19.52
C ARG A 2 -7.78 0.83 19.47
N ALA A 3 -7.48 0.29 18.29
CA ALA A 3 -6.87 -1.02 18.17
C ALA A 3 -5.38 -0.87 18.56
N ALA A 4 -4.95 -1.54 19.61
CA ALA A 4 -3.54 -1.68 19.94
C ALA A 4 -3.02 -2.87 19.13
N VAL A 5 -2.09 -2.62 18.23
CA VAL A 5 -1.39 -3.68 17.50
C VAL A 5 -0.16 -4.06 18.31
N ARG A 6 -0.01 -5.34 18.60
CA ARG A 6 1.22 -5.88 19.15
C ARG A 6 2.16 -6.17 17.99
N GLY A 7 3.24 -5.42 17.89
CA GLY A 7 4.36 -5.86 17.08
C GLY A 7 4.91 -7.19 17.61
N PRO A 8 5.55 -7.98 16.78
CA PRO A 8 6.05 -9.32 17.12
C PRO A 8 7.01 -9.36 18.29
N SER A 9 7.75 -8.30 18.55
CA SER A 9 8.62 -8.14 19.73
C SER A 9 7.87 -7.78 21.03
N GLY A 10 6.53 -7.84 21.05
CA GLY A 10 5.73 -7.57 22.24
C GLY A 10 5.55 -6.09 22.61
N ASN A 11 6.11 -5.18 21.83
CA ASN A 11 5.95 -3.75 22.03
C ASN A 11 4.59 -3.28 21.51
N VAL A 12 3.81 -2.64 22.36
CA VAL A 12 2.55 -2.00 21.98
C VAL A 12 2.87 -0.69 21.27
N ILE A 13 2.76 -0.68 19.94
CA ILE A 13 2.86 0.55 19.16
C ILE A 13 1.47 1.22 19.21
N SER A 14 1.30 2.19 20.08
CA SER A 14 0.12 3.05 20.05
C SER A 14 0.33 4.11 18.96
N ALA A 15 -0.29 3.96 17.81
CA ALA A 15 -0.37 5.02 16.83
C ALA A 15 -1.13 6.21 17.42
N GLY A 16 -0.40 7.17 17.94
CA GLY A 16 -0.92 8.49 18.31
C GLY A 16 -1.09 9.30 17.01
N ARG A 17 -2.21 10.00 16.87
CA ARG A 17 -2.36 11.00 15.81
C ARG A 17 -1.16 11.94 15.80
N GLY A 18 -0.42 12.00 14.70
CA GLY A 18 0.53 13.07 14.42
C GLY A 18 2.02 12.79 14.66
N ALA A 19 2.46 11.54 14.77
CA ALA A 19 3.88 11.20 14.77
C ALA A 19 4.16 10.07 13.78
N GLN A 20 5.10 10.30 12.87
CA GLN A 20 5.56 9.34 11.86
C GLN A 20 6.86 8.68 12.29
N PHE A 21 7.00 7.40 11.93
CA PHE A 21 8.26 6.70 11.99
C PHE A 21 8.78 6.55 10.55
N VAL A 22 9.77 7.34 10.18
CA VAL A 22 10.44 7.23 8.88
C VAL A 22 11.93 7.11 9.14
N ASN A 23 12.58 6.07 8.62
CA ASN A 23 14.00 5.79 8.84
C ASN A 23 14.38 5.72 10.32
N GLY A 24 13.58 5.05 11.16
CA GLY A 24 13.85 4.96 12.59
C GLY A 24 13.68 6.28 13.37
N GLN A 25 13.13 7.34 12.75
CA GLN A 25 12.89 8.64 13.39
C GLN A 25 11.43 9.05 13.33
N PHE A 26 10.92 9.65 14.42
CA PHE A 26 9.61 10.29 14.45
C PHE A 26 9.64 11.61 13.68
N ILE A 27 8.82 11.74 12.65
CA ILE A 27 8.62 12.98 11.90
C ILE A 27 7.32 13.62 12.39
N GLY A 28 7.39 14.87 12.81
CA GLY A 28 6.24 15.61 13.31
C GLY A 28 5.20 15.89 12.22
N GLY A 29 3.92 15.86 12.59
CA GLY A 29 2.71 15.83 11.79
C GLY A 29 2.44 16.94 10.76
N ASN A 30 3.45 17.66 10.27
CA ASN A 30 3.28 18.72 9.27
C ASN A 30 3.36 18.23 7.81
N SER A 31 3.92 17.04 7.54
CA SER A 31 3.99 16.47 6.19
C SER A 31 2.61 16.03 5.68
N TRP A 32 1.75 15.63 6.56
CA TRP A 32 0.38 15.19 6.30
C TRP A 32 -0.50 16.26 5.64
N ALA A 33 -0.53 17.45 6.20
CA ALA A 33 -1.36 18.55 5.70
C ALA A 33 -0.87 19.07 4.33
N ALA A 34 0.44 19.02 4.08
CA ALA A 34 1.03 19.47 2.82
C ALA A 34 0.74 18.49 1.67
N VAL A 35 0.72 17.18 1.95
CA VAL A 35 0.43 16.14 0.94
C VAL A 35 -1.04 16.15 0.57
N ASN A 36 -1.96 16.38 1.50
CA ASN A 36 -3.40 16.35 1.25
C ASN A 36 -3.94 17.52 0.41
N GLY A 37 -3.32 18.69 0.46
CA GLY A 37 -3.84 19.89 -0.19
C GLY A 37 -3.89 19.86 -1.73
N ASN A 38 -3.15 18.97 -2.37
CA ASN A 38 -2.96 18.98 -3.82
C ASN A 38 -3.77 17.89 -4.59
N PHE A 39 -4.37 16.90 -3.95
CA PHE A 39 -4.89 15.70 -4.61
C PHE A 39 -6.41 15.60 -4.69
N THR A 40 -7.17 16.32 -3.90
CA THR A 40 -8.64 16.30 -3.87
C THR A 40 -9.28 16.61 -5.22
N ARG A 41 -8.61 17.40 -6.07
CA ARG A 41 -9.07 17.76 -7.42
C ARG A 41 -9.21 16.57 -8.38
N TYR A 42 -8.54 15.45 -8.12
CA TYR A 42 -8.51 14.33 -9.06
C TYR A 42 -9.69 13.37 -8.89
N ASN A 43 -10.41 13.43 -7.76
CA ASN A 43 -11.55 12.55 -7.48
C ASN A 43 -11.26 11.08 -7.83
N TYR A 44 -10.14 10.56 -7.32
CA TYR A 44 -9.73 9.16 -7.53
C TYR A 44 -10.89 8.21 -7.23
N PHE A 45 -10.99 7.12 -7.99
CA PHE A 45 -12.11 6.17 -8.02
C PHE A 45 -13.46 6.75 -8.53
N GLY A 46 -13.57 8.03 -8.75
CA GLY A 46 -14.77 8.66 -9.31
C GLY A 46 -14.86 8.52 -10.83
N GLY A 47 -16.07 8.57 -11.38
CA GLY A 47 -16.29 8.46 -12.83
C GLY A 47 -15.55 9.54 -13.65
N GLY A 48 -15.37 10.74 -13.10
CA GLY A 48 -14.59 11.81 -13.74
C GLY A 48 -13.11 11.48 -13.90
N TYR A 49 -12.52 10.74 -12.95
CA TYR A 49 -11.14 10.27 -13.05
C TYR A 49 -10.96 9.33 -14.25
N TYR A 50 -11.81 8.31 -14.36
CA TYR A 50 -11.72 7.34 -15.44
C TYR A 50 -12.08 7.93 -16.83
N ALA A 51 -12.95 8.91 -16.87
CA ALA A 51 -13.23 9.65 -18.12
C ALA A 51 -12.00 10.45 -18.60
N ARG A 52 -11.21 10.99 -17.66
CA ARG A 52 -9.97 11.72 -17.95
C ARG A 52 -8.82 10.78 -18.33
N TYR A 53 -8.76 9.59 -17.72
CA TYR A 53 -7.69 8.60 -17.90
C TYR A 53 -8.25 7.26 -18.42
N PRO A 54 -8.57 7.17 -19.72
CA PRO A 54 -9.24 5.99 -20.29
C PRO A 54 -8.35 4.72 -20.29
N GLY A 55 -7.03 4.87 -20.09
CA GLY A 55 -6.09 3.76 -19.88
C GLY A 55 -5.98 3.28 -18.44
N ALA A 56 -6.65 3.94 -17.49
CA ALA A 56 -6.66 3.50 -16.11
C ALA A 56 -7.46 2.21 -15.96
N TRP A 57 -6.97 1.31 -15.12
CA TRP A 57 -7.75 0.15 -14.71
C TRP A 57 -9.00 0.60 -13.94
N PHE A 58 -10.13 0.07 -14.34
CA PHE A 58 -11.44 0.34 -13.74
C PHE A 58 -12.13 -0.96 -13.36
N PRO A 59 -12.60 -1.13 -12.11
CA PRO A 59 -13.34 -2.30 -11.70
C PRO A 59 -14.72 -2.32 -12.33
N GLY A 60 -15.15 -3.49 -12.81
CA GLY A 60 -16.50 -3.66 -13.33
C GLY A 60 -17.58 -3.42 -12.26
N LYS A 61 -17.29 -3.74 -11.01
CA LYS A 61 -18.20 -3.62 -9.87
C LYS A 61 -17.46 -3.33 -8.56
N TRP A 62 -17.96 -2.34 -7.82
CA TRP A 62 -17.51 -2.07 -6.45
C TRP A 62 -18.32 -2.84 -5.42
N ALA A 63 -17.64 -3.50 -4.47
CA ALA A 63 -18.27 -4.23 -3.36
C ALA A 63 -19.00 -3.30 -2.38
N ILE A 64 -18.57 -2.05 -2.31
CA ILE A 64 -19.15 -1.03 -1.43
C ILE A 64 -19.66 0.11 -2.30
N ALA A 65 -20.96 0.35 -2.28
CA ALA A 65 -21.57 1.43 -3.02
C ALA A 65 -21.28 2.79 -2.37
N GLY A 66 -20.76 3.74 -3.13
CA GLY A 66 -20.80 5.16 -2.82
C GLY A 66 -19.62 5.78 -2.10
N THR A 67 -18.56 5.04 -1.71
CA THR A 67 -17.42 5.65 -0.99
C THR A 67 -16.09 5.13 -1.49
N ALA A 68 -15.65 5.70 -2.55
CA ALA A 68 -14.44 5.27 -3.25
C ALA A 68 -13.12 5.55 -2.49
N TRP A 69 -13.14 6.37 -1.45
CA TRP A 69 -11.95 6.75 -0.68
C TRP A 69 -11.98 6.29 0.76
N ALA A 70 -13.06 5.63 1.20
CA ALA A 70 -13.20 5.26 2.61
C ALA A 70 -11.98 4.48 3.11
N ALA A 71 -11.44 4.94 4.22
CA ALA A 71 -10.38 4.21 4.88
C ALA A 71 -10.89 2.83 5.29
N THR A 72 -10.29 1.79 4.72
CA THR A 72 -10.59 0.41 5.10
C THR A 72 -9.88 0.09 6.40
N THR A 73 -10.57 -0.55 7.33
CA THR A 73 -9.96 -1.07 8.56
C THR A 73 -9.50 -2.50 8.35
N TRP A 74 -8.56 -2.97 9.19
CA TRP A 74 -8.13 -4.37 9.15
C TRP A 74 -9.28 -5.36 9.27
N ALA A 75 -10.20 -5.12 10.20
CA ALA A 75 -11.37 -6.00 10.39
C ALA A 75 -12.19 -6.17 9.11
N VAL A 76 -12.24 -5.14 8.25
CA VAL A 76 -12.94 -5.20 6.97
C VAL A 76 -12.06 -5.86 5.89
N ALA A 77 -10.83 -5.39 5.71
CA ALA A 77 -9.94 -5.90 4.66
C ALA A 77 -9.57 -7.37 4.87
N GLY A 78 -9.13 -7.73 6.07
CA GLY A 78 -8.75 -9.10 6.41
C GLY A 78 -9.91 -10.08 6.27
N THR A 79 -11.10 -9.72 6.78
CA THR A 79 -12.31 -10.55 6.62
C THR A 79 -12.71 -10.68 5.14
N TYR A 80 -12.60 -9.59 4.37
CA TYR A 80 -13.02 -9.57 2.97
C TYR A 80 -12.22 -10.53 2.10
N CYS A 81 -10.90 -10.60 2.30
CA CYS A 81 -10.04 -11.52 1.55
C CYS A 81 -9.78 -12.87 2.26
N GLY A 82 -10.33 -13.06 3.47
CA GLY A 82 -10.20 -14.32 4.21
C GLY A 82 -8.83 -14.53 4.85
N CYS A 83 -8.16 -13.46 5.27
CA CYS A 83 -6.96 -13.51 6.08
C CYS A 83 -7.28 -13.84 7.56
N SER A 84 -6.25 -14.14 8.36
CA SER A 84 -6.38 -14.36 9.80
C SER A 84 -6.94 -13.13 10.53
N GLU A 85 -7.47 -13.30 11.76
CA GLU A 85 -8.01 -12.19 12.55
C GLU A 85 -6.94 -11.19 12.98
N GLU A 86 -5.70 -11.64 13.17
CA GLU A 86 -4.57 -10.78 13.53
C GLU A 86 -3.87 -10.25 12.28
N GLY A 87 -3.67 -8.92 12.22
CA GLY A 87 -2.93 -8.27 11.15
C GLY A 87 -1.42 -8.41 11.36
N VAL A 88 -0.70 -8.78 10.31
CA VAL A 88 0.77 -8.83 10.29
C VAL A 88 1.32 -7.51 9.80
N TYR A 89 2.13 -6.85 10.62
CA TYR A 89 2.77 -5.58 10.29
C TYR A 89 4.16 -5.82 9.70
N TYR A 90 4.44 -5.20 8.58
CA TYR A 90 5.74 -5.23 7.92
C TYR A 90 6.41 -3.87 8.00
N ASP A 91 7.62 -3.82 8.57
CA ASP A 91 8.47 -2.64 8.57
C ASP A 91 9.85 -3.04 8.05
N TYR A 92 10.20 -2.50 6.90
CA TYR A 92 11.40 -2.89 6.15
C TYR A 92 12.69 -2.28 6.71
N GLU A 93 12.64 -1.62 7.87
CA GLU A 93 13.78 -1.15 8.64
C GLU A 93 13.86 -1.80 10.03
N ASP A 94 12.74 -2.29 10.56
CA ASP A 94 12.65 -2.83 11.90
C ASP A 94 12.49 -4.35 11.90
N ASN A 95 11.35 -4.88 11.43
CA ASN A 95 11.07 -6.31 11.52
C ASN A 95 11.41 -7.09 10.24
N VAL A 96 11.62 -6.43 9.11
CA VAL A 96 12.19 -7.03 7.89
C VAL A 96 13.57 -6.46 7.66
N ALA A 97 14.61 -7.22 7.93
CA ALA A 97 15.99 -6.78 7.81
C ALA A 97 16.75 -7.57 6.76
N TYR A 98 17.56 -6.87 5.98
CA TYR A 98 18.48 -7.47 5.02
C TYR A 98 19.90 -7.40 5.57
N GLN A 99 20.52 -8.55 5.80
CA GLN A 99 21.89 -8.64 6.26
C GLN A 99 22.69 -9.55 5.31
N ASP A 100 23.67 -8.99 4.64
CA ASP A 100 24.36 -9.64 3.53
C ASP A 100 23.37 -10.14 2.47
N ASP A 101 23.30 -11.44 2.22
CA ASP A 101 22.37 -12.05 1.27
C ASP A 101 21.13 -12.70 1.94
N THR A 102 20.95 -12.51 3.23
CA THR A 102 19.86 -13.12 4.00
C THR A 102 18.82 -12.09 4.41
N VAL A 103 17.56 -12.45 4.25
CA VAL A 103 16.42 -11.68 4.74
C VAL A 103 15.95 -12.28 6.07
N TYR A 104 15.75 -11.42 7.04
CA TYR A 104 15.24 -11.77 8.35
C TYR A 104 13.86 -11.13 8.56
N TYR A 105 12.94 -11.90 9.10
CA TYR A 105 11.67 -11.39 9.60
C TYR A 105 11.64 -11.64 11.11
N GLU A 106 11.51 -10.59 11.93
CA GLU A 106 11.54 -10.65 13.39
C GLU A 106 12.82 -11.29 13.98
N GLY A 107 13.93 -11.16 13.27
CA GLY A 107 15.21 -11.75 13.66
C GLY A 107 15.40 -13.21 13.24
N GLU A 108 14.38 -13.85 12.68
CA GLU A 108 14.47 -15.21 12.11
C GLU A 108 14.75 -15.15 10.61
N PRO A 109 15.70 -15.95 10.08
CA PRO A 109 16.00 -15.98 8.66
C PRO A 109 14.81 -16.57 7.88
N VAL A 110 14.35 -15.85 6.84
CA VAL A 110 13.23 -16.29 5.99
C VAL A 110 13.65 -16.68 4.57
N GLY A 111 14.90 -16.45 4.19
CA GLY A 111 15.45 -16.83 2.89
C GLY A 111 16.59 -15.93 2.45
N THR A 112 17.10 -16.14 1.25
CA THR A 112 18.04 -15.23 0.62
C THR A 112 17.32 -14.01 0.04
N SER A 113 18.06 -12.94 -0.26
CA SER A 113 17.50 -11.76 -0.92
C SER A 113 16.89 -12.09 -2.28
N GLU A 114 17.49 -13.05 -3.01
CA GLU A 114 16.99 -13.52 -4.30
C GLU A 114 15.67 -14.29 -4.14
N GLU A 115 15.62 -15.27 -3.24
CA GLU A 115 14.39 -16.05 -2.95
C GLU A 115 13.25 -15.14 -2.51
N TYR A 116 13.52 -14.18 -1.62
CA TYR A 116 12.52 -13.25 -1.11
C TYR A 116 11.94 -12.34 -2.23
N TYR A 117 12.79 -11.93 -3.17
CA TYR A 117 12.35 -11.20 -4.37
C TYR A 117 11.55 -12.07 -5.33
N GLU A 118 11.96 -13.32 -5.55
CA GLU A 118 11.25 -14.28 -6.40
C GLU A 118 9.86 -14.57 -5.86
N GLU A 119 9.73 -14.80 -4.55
CA GLU A 119 8.43 -14.94 -3.88
C GLU A 119 7.53 -13.71 -4.09
N ALA A 120 8.08 -12.50 -3.93
CA ALA A 120 7.34 -11.27 -4.21
C ALA A 120 6.87 -11.19 -5.66
N SER A 121 7.71 -11.62 -6.61
CA SER A 121 7.35 -11.69 -8.03
C SER A 121 6.23 -12.70 -8.29
N GLU A 122 6.28 -13.87 -7.65
CA GLU A 122 5.23 -14.89 -7.74
C GLU A 122 3.91 -14.39 -7.15
N ILE A 123 3.94 -13.76 -5.97
CA ILE A 123 2.76 -13.13 -5.36
C ILE A 123 2.16 -12.10 -6.33
N ALA A 124 2.95 -11.19 -6.86
CA ALA A 124 2.47 -10.16 -7.78
C ALA A 124 1.80 -10.77 -9.02
N SER A 125 2.44 -11.79 -9.61
CA SER A 125 1.95 -12.47 -10.82
C SER A 125 0.68 -13.28 -10.57
N SER A 126 0.47 -13.81 -9.36
CA SER A 126 -0.74 -14.55 -9.02
C SER A 126 -2.01 -13.71 -9.15
N GLY A 127 -1.90 -12.39 -8.99
CA GLY A 127 -3.00 -11.46 -9.19
C GLY A 127 -3.54 -11.39 -10.62
N GLU A 128 -2.78 -11.80 -11.62
CA GLU A 128 -3.21 -11.77 -13.03
C GLU A 128 -4.38 -12.72 -13.32
N GLN A 129 -4.46 -13.83 -12.60
CA GLN A 129 -5.43 -14.90 -12.81
C GLN A 129 -6.78 -14.65 -12.12
N SER A 130 -6.95 -13.53 -11.46
CA SER A 130 -8.14 -13.20 -10.71
C SER A 130 -9.34 -12.92 -11.62
N SER A 131 -10.51 -13.44 -11.25
CA SER A 131 -11.78 -13.12 -11.91
C SER A 131 -12.17 -11.66 -11.72
N ASP A 132 -12.92 -11.08 -12.68
CA ASP A 132 -13.45 -9.72 -12.64
C ASP A 132 -14.64 -9.56 -11.67
N GLU A 133 -14.45 -9.99 -10.41
CA GLU A 133 -15.50 -9.94 -9.40
C GLU A 133 -15.58 -8.55 -8.73
N GLU A 134 -16.32 -8.50 -7.63
CA GLU A 134 -16.48 -7.27 -6.83
C GLU A 134 -15.15 -6.82 -6.22
N TRP A 135 -14.85 -5.54 -6.33
CA TRP A 135 -13.64 -4.93 -5.82
C TRP A 135 -13.92 -3.99 -4.65
N MET A 136 -13.17 -4.12 -3.60
CA MET A 136 -13.21 -3.23 -2.44
C MET A 136 -12.05 -2.23 -2.54
N PRO A 137 -12.33 -0.91 -2.52
CA PRO A 137 -11.25 0.07 -2.47
C PRO A 137 -10.51 -0.04 -1.14
N ILE A 138 -9.17 -0.12 -1.20
CA ILE A 138 -8.29 -0.07 -0.03
C ILE A 138 -7.98 1.37 0.32
N GLY A 139 -7.67 2.19 -0.68
CA GLY A 139 -7.35 3.59 -0.50
C GLY A 139 -6.62 4.22 -1.66
N VAL A 140 -6.32 5.50 -1.47
CA VAL A 140 -5.47 6.30 -2.33
C VAL A 140 -4.29 6.80 -1.51
N PHE A 141 -3.09 6.66 -2.02
CA PHE A 141 -1.88 6.92 -1.28
C PHE A 141 -0.92 7.77 -2.10
N ALA A 142 -0.28 8.73 -1.43
CA ALA A 142 0.85 9.48 -1.96
C ALA A 142 2.15 8.70 -1.69
N LEU A 143 3.01 8.57 -2.68
CA LEU A 143 4.33 7.95 -2.51
C LEU A 143 5.35 8.99 -2.06
N ILE A 144 5.96 8.76 -0.91
CA ILE A 144 7.02 9.57 -0.31
C ILE A 144 8.29 8.72 -0.21
N LYS A 145 9.38 9.22 -0.76
CA LYS A 145 10.67 8.51 -0.75
C LYS A 145 11.62 8.99 0.33
N ASP A 146 11.49 10.24 0.73
CA ASP A 146 12.35 10.88 1.71
C ASP A 146 11.50 11.57 2.77
N ALA A 147 11.93 11.48 4.03
CA ALA A 147 11.23 12.03 5.18
C ALA A 147 10.94 13.54 5.10
N ASP A 148 11.82 14.30 4.45
CA ASP A 148 11.68 15.73 4.27
C ASP A 148 10.84 16.13 3.03
N GLN A 149 10.38 15.15 2.27
CA GLN A 149 9.58 15.38 1.07
C GLN A 149 8.19 15.91 1.44
N LYS A 150 7.89 17.13 1.03
CA LYS A 150 6.61 17.81 1.31
C LYS A 150 5.57 17.60 0.21
N GLU A 151 6.01 17.24 -0.98
CA GLU A 151 5.17 17.07 -2.15
C GLU A 151 5.48 15.72 -2.79
N THR A 152 4.47 15.04 -3.30
CA THR A 152 4.66 13.84 -4.10
C THR A 152 4.20 14.10 -5.53
N GLU A 153 4.90 13.45 -6.43
CA GLU A 153 4.56 13.44 -7.85
C GLU A 153 3.81 12.15 -8.24
N ARG A 154 3.68 11.21 -7.30
CA ARG A 154 3.11 9.89 -7.56
C ARG A 154 2.06 9.52 -6.54
N VAL A 155 0.92 9.12 -7.06
CA VAL A 155 -0.21 8.65 -6.27
C VAL A 155 -0.59 7.26 -6.75
N ILE A 156 -0.82 6.35 -5.82
CA ILE A 156 -1.33 5.01 -6.12
C ILE A 156 -2.72 4.84 -5.51
N GLN A 157 -3.67 4.38 -6.30
CA GLN A 157 -4.97 3.91 -5.83
C GLN A 157 -5.02 2.39 -5.89
N LEU A 158 -5.53 1.75 -4.84
CA LEU A 158 -5.54 0.30 -4.70
C LEU A 158 -6.92 -0.21 -4.35
N ALA A 159 -7.27 -1.35 -4.92
CA ALA A 159 -8.46 -2.13 -4.62
C ALA A 159 -8.10 -3.61 -4.44
N LEU A 160 -8.88 -4.31 -3.64
CA LEU A 160 -8.74 -5.70 -3.26
C LEU A 160 -10.00 -6.47 -3.65
N ASN A 161 -9.87 -7.69 -4.15
CA ASN A 161 -10.99 -8.59 -4.32
C ASN A 161 -11.00 -9.71 -3.25
N ARG A 162 -12.01 -10.56 -3.27
CA ARG A 162 -12.16 -11.66 -2.29
C ARG A 162 -11.09 -12.73 -2.42
N ASP A 163 -10.53 -12.93 -3.61
CA ASP A 163 -9.48 -13.92 -3.84
C ASP A 163 -8.11 -13.46 -3.34
N GLY A 164 -7.99 -12.16 -2.98
CA GLY A 164 -6.76 -11.55 -2.54
C GLY A 164 -6.01 -10.84 -3.67
N ALA A 165 -6.59 -10.75 -4.87
CA ALA A 165 -5.96 -9.97 -5.93
C ALA A 165 -6.02 -8.47 -5.62
N ILE A 166 -4.95 -7.77 -5.96
CA ILE A 166 -4.79 -6.32 -5.86
C ILE A 166 -4.77 -5.74 -7.27
N ARG A 167 -5.56 -4.70 -7.49
CA ARG A 167 -5.57 -3.90 -8.71
C ARG A 167 -5.56 -2.42 -8.36
N GLY A 168 -5.16 -1.62 -9.31
CA GLY A 168 -5.19 -0.18 -9.11
C GLY A 168 -4.51 0.58 -10.22
N ASN A 169 -4.12 1.81 -9.90
CA ASN A 169 -3.46 2.69 -10.85
C ASN A 169 -2.38 3.50 -10.15
N LEU A 170 -1.21 3.56 -10.73
CA LEU A 170 -0.16 4.50 -10.40
C LEU A 170 -0.30 5.73 -11.29
N HIS A 171 -0.55 6.89 -10.68
CA HIS A 171 -0.65 8.18 -11.36
C HIS A 171 0.63 8.98 -11.13
N ASP A 172 1.38 9.22 -12.18
CA ASP A 172 2.49 10.16 -12.21
C ASP A 172 1.94 11.54 -12.58
N MET A 173 1.94 12.45 -11.61
CA MET A 173 1.27 13.75 -11.72
C MET A 173 2.07 14.78 -12.52
N LEU A 174 3.37 14.55 -12.73
CA LEU A 174 4.18 15.43 -13.57
C LEU A 174 3.90 15.19 -15.05
N THR A 175 3.79 13.91 -15.40
CA THR A 175 3.56 13.50 -16.80
C THR A 175 2.08 13.30 -17.11
N GLU A 176 1.20 13.37 -16.11
CA GLU A 176 -0.22 13.01 -16.17
C GLU A 176 -0.45 11.57 -16.68
N LYS A 177 0.55 10.71 -16.57
CA LYS A 177 0.47 9.31 -17.00
C LYS A 177 -0.15 8.48 -15.89
N VAL A 178 -1.14 7.67 -16.26
CA VAL A 178 -1.71 6.64 -15.40
C VAL A 178 -1.29 5.28 -15.93
N THR A 179 -0.75 4.44 -15.05
CA THR A 179 -0.29 3.08 -15.36
C THR A 179 -1.01 2.10 -14.44
N PRO A 180 -1.70 1.08 -14.96
CA PRO A 180 -2.30 0.04 -14.13
C PRO A 180 -1.26 -0.68 -13.27
N VAL A 181 -1.70 -1.14 -12.10
CA VAL A 181 -0.90 -1.98 -11.22
C VAL A 181 -1.66 -3.28 -10.94
N ILE A 182 -0.89 -4.35 -10.79
CA ILE A 182 -1.37 -5.71 -10.63
C ILE A 182 -0.60 -6.35 -9.49
N GLY A 183 -1.30 -7.03 -8.59
CA GLY A 183 -0.66 -7.70 -7.48
C GLY A 183 -1.60 -8.66 -6.77
N ALA A 184 -1.12 -9.24 -5.69
CA ALA A 184 -1.91 -10.08 -4.83
C ALA A 184 -1.42 -10.02 -3.39
N VAL A 185 -2.22 -10.62 -2.53
CA VAL A 185 -1.95 -10.91 -1.12
C VAL A 185 -1.62 -12.39 -1.00
N ASP A 186 -0.50 -12.72 -0.41
CA ASP A 186 -0.32 -14.01 0.21
C ASP A 186 -1.12 -14.04 1.52
N LYS A 187 -2.16 -14.86 1.58
CA LYS A 187 -3.10 -14.86 2.70
C LYS A 187 -2.52 -15.45 3.98
N GLU A 188 -1.47 -16.27 3.89
CA GLU A 188 -0.81 -16.88 5.04
C GLU A 188 0.12 -15.90 5.73
N THR A 189 0.96 -15.23 4.95
CA THR A 189 1.92 -14.26 5.46
C THR A 189 1.35 -12.84 5.51
N GLN A 190 0.27 -12.55 4.79
CA GLN A 190 -0.31 -11.22 4.57
C GLN A 190 0.63 -10.25 3.82
N ARG A 191 1.68 -10.79 3.19
CA ARG A 191 2.51 -10.02 2.26
C ARG A 191 1.70 -9.67 1.03
N VAL A 192 1.86 -8.45 0.57
CA VAL A 192 1.32 -7.96 -0.68
C VAL A 192 2.48 -7.61 -1.58
N ALA A 193 2.47 -8.09 -2.81
CA ALA A 193 3.38 -7.65 -3.83
C ALA A 193 2.61 -7.10 -5.03
N ILE A 194 3.06 -5.96 -5.54
CA ILE A 194 2.39 -5.20 -6.60
C ILE A 194 3.40 -4.92 -7.70
N GLY A 195 3.12 -5.39 -8.90
CA GLY A 195 3.83 -5.07 -10.13
C GLY A 195 3.20 -3.87 -10.85
N ILE A 196 3.99 -3.20 -11.69
CA ILE A 196 3.54 -2.07 -12.50
C ILE A 196 3.51 -2.50 -13.97
N GLU A 197 2.38 -2.34 -14.63
CA GLU A 197 2.20 -2.76 -16.02
C GLU A 197 3.29 -2.17 -16.93
N GLY A 198 3.92 -3.05 -17.72
CA GLY A 198 5.01 -2.68 -18.63
C GLY A 198 6.38 -2.50 -17.97
N ASN A 199 6.52 -2.89 -16.70
CA ASN A 199 7.81 -2.94 -16.02
C ASN A 199 7.91 -4.13 -15.05
N ASP A 200 8.27 -5.28 -15.57
CA ASP A 200 8.30 -6.56 -14.84
C ASP A 200 9.36 -6.63 -13.72
N GLN A 201 10.29 -5.68 -13.68
CA GLN A 201 11.32 -5.63 -12.63
C GLN A 201 10.94 -4.77 -11.44
N LEU A 202 9.94 -3.90 -11.61
CA LEU A 202 9.53 -2.97 -10.57
C LEU A 202 8.41 -3.59 -9.74
N LEU A 203 8.74 -3.98 -8.51
CA LEU A 203 7.80 -4.52 -7.55
C LEU A 203 7.72 -3.60 -6.33
N VAL A 204 6.53 -3.51 -5.75
CA VAL A 204 6.28 -2.84 -4.47
C VAL A 204 5.77 -3.89 -3.49
N GLU A 205 6.51 -4.08 -2.40
CA GLU A 205 6.08 -4.94 -1.29
C GLU A 205 5.51 -4.12 -0.14
N VAL A 206 4.49 -4.69 0.51
CA VAL A 206 3.80 -4.08 1.66
C VAL A 206 3.02 -5.15 2.42
N GLY A 207 2.72 -4.91 3.69
CA GLY A 207 1.75 -5.73 4.42
C GLY A 207 0.31 -5.32 4.09
N LEU A 208 -0.61 -6.28 3.98
CA LEU A 208 -2.03 -5.95 3.81
C LEU A 208 -2.56 -5.16 5.02
N TYR A 209 -2.14 -5.54 6.23
CA TYR A 209 -2.46 -4.80 7.44
C TYR A 209 -1.94 -3.35 7.38
N ASN A 210 -0.70 -3.15 6.88
CA ASN A 210 -0.12 -1.82 6.72
C ASN A 210 -0.98 -0.93 5.82
N LEU A 211 -1.52 -1.49 4.72
CA LEU A 211 -2.42 -0.77 3.82
C LEU A 211 -3.74 -0.31 4.45
N THR A 212 -4.04 -0.71 5.68
CA THR A 212 -5.20 -0.20 6.44
C THR A 212 -4.86 1.00 7.34
N ASN A 213 -3.57 1.36 7.43
CA ASN A 213 -3.08 2.50 8.21
C ASN A 213 -2.97 3.76 7.37
N ASP A 214 -2.76 4.89 8.03
CA ASP A 214 -2.56 6.18 7.38
C ASP A 214 -1.15 6.34 6.79
N GLU A 215 -0.18 5.66 7.41
CA GLU A 215 1.22 5.61 7.02
C GLU A 215 1.63 4.17 6.80
N VAL A 216 2.22 3.91 5.66
CA VAL A 216 2.43 2.57 5.16
C VAL A 216 3.87 2.42 4.70
N PRO A 217 4.76 1.81 5.50
CA PRO A 217 6.10 1.47 5.04
C PRO A 217 6.02 0.46 3.90
N ILE A 218 6.79 0.70 2.86
CA ILE A 218 6.88 -0.15 1.68
C ILE A 218 8.32 -0.39 1.27
N LEU A 219 8.55 -1.49 0.58
CA LEU A 219 9.80 -1.78 -0.09
C LEU A 219 9.60 -1.75 -1.60
N ILE A 220 10.41 -0.97 -2.31
CA ILE A 220 10.40 -0.90 -3.76
C ILE A 220 11.62 -1.66 -4.28
N HIS A 221 11.38 -2.71 -5.05
CA HIS A 221 12.41 -3.40 -5.80
C HIS A 221 12.49 -2.82 -7.22
N PHE A 222 13.65 -2.38 -7.60
CA PHE A 222 13.98 -1.96 -8.98
C PHE A 222 14.59 -3.12 -9.79
N SER A 223 15.11 -4.11 -9.09
CA SER A 223 15.60 -5.40 -9.57
C SER A 223 15.84 -6.30 -8.34
N LYS A 224 16.23 -7.55 -8.55
CA LYS A 224 16.58 -8.47 -7.46
C LYS A 224 17.67 -7.94 -6.51
N ASP A 225 18.59 -7.12 -7.02
CA ASP A 225 19.75 -6.61 -6.26
C ASP A 225 19.57 -5.15 -5.81
N LYS A 226 18.53 -4.47 -6.29
CA LYS A 226 18.35 -3.04 -6.02
C LYS A 226 16.97 -2.77 -5.46
N ARG A 227 16.95 -2.35 -4.20
CA ARG A 227 15.73 -2.00 -3.48
C ARG A 227 15.86 -0.66 -2.77
N GLN A 228 14.74 -0.07 -2.44
CA GLN A 228 14.64 1.18 -1.69
C GLN A 228 13.38 1.15 -0.84
N GLN A 229 13.51 1.56 0.40
CA GLN A 229 12.37 1.82 1.27
C GLN A 229 11.69 3.14 0.90
N ALA A 230 10.40 3.19 1.11
CA ALA A 230 9.59 4.37 0.92
C ALA A 230 8.35 4.29 1.82
N THR A 231 7.56 5.34 1.85
CA THR A 231 6.32 5.39 2.61
C THR A 231 5.16 5.77 1.70
N LEU A 232 4.04 5.08 1.83
CA LEU A 232 2.78 5.54 1.27
C LEU A 232 2.01 6.27 2.37
N ILE A 233 1.55 7.47 2.05
CA ILE A 233 0.69 8.28 2.93
C ILE A 233 -0.74 8.24 2.38
N ARG A 234 -1.68 7.76 3.21
CA ARG A 234 -3.09 7.71 2.84
C ARG A 234 -3.64 9.12 2.61
N LEU A 235 -4.23 9.34 1.46
CA LEU A 235 -4.93 10.59 1.18
C LEU A 235 -6.34 10.56 1.79
N LYS A 236 -6.75 11.69 2.35
CA LYS A 236 -8.11 11.87 2.89
C LYS A 236 -9.10 12.09 1.78
N THR A 237 -10.35 11.73 2.02
CA THR A 237 -11.43 12.05 1.10
C THR A 237 -11.73 13.54 1.12
N PRO A 238 -12.28 14.09 0.02
CA PRO A 238 -12.76 15.47 0.02
C PRO A 238 -13.81 15.76 1.11
N GLU A 239 -14.55 14.74 1.54
CA GLU A 239 -15.57 14.85 2.62
C GLU A 239 -14.97 14.93 4.01
N ASP A 240 -13.78 14.33 4.24
CA ASP A 240 -13.09 14.38 5.51
C ASP A 240 -12.41 15.73 5.75
N GLU A 241 -12.04 16.46 4.69
CA GLU A 241 -11.49 17.81 4.76
C GLU A 241 -12.55 18.85 5.15
N GLN A 242 -13.83 18.62 4.83
CA GLN A 242 -14.91 19.55 5.15
C GLN A 242 -15.38 19.46 6.61
N LYS A 243 -14.91 18.46 7.37
CA LYS A 243 -15.31 18.24 8.78
C LYS A 243 -14.29 18.79 9.80
N GLN A 244 -13.23 19.46 9.35
CA GLN A 244 -12.27 20.15 10.19
C GLN A 244 -12.50 21.67 10.15
#